data_190cb9f31bd7c64a862a1e1eb3e99594
#
_entry.id   190cb9f31bd7c64a862a1e1eb3e99594
#
_cell.length_a   1.000
_cell.length_b   1.000
_cell.length_c   1.000
_cell.angle_alpha   90.00
_cell.angle_beta   90.00
_cell.angle_gamma   90.00
#
_symmetry.space_group_name_H-M   'P 1'
#
loop_
_entity.id
_entity.type
_entity.pdbx_description
1 polymer ?
#
loop_
_entity_poly.entity_id
_entity_poly.type
_entity_poly.pdbx_seq_one_letter_code
_entity_poly.pdbx_strand_id
1 'polypeptide(L)'
;MAVFEYRGILATSGKQVHGIRDADNAKVLRAVLKREGILLTGAQEDVKAAAGARKGGGGGISLFNRVGVGDVAMMTRQLATLVTAGIPLVEAVGALIEQVEKRELKRVLTQVVDRLNEGSSLAKALEPHPNVFSNLYVSMVAAGEASGTLEGVLERLSDFMENQSKLRGKVGAALAYPALMTVIGSALITVMMVVVVPKVTAIFESLDRALPWYTEALIGASHLISSNQMLGFVLSMVTFTFTRSALGDYKESERSRHMMYVALALAGGGLLVLCAFVVESFGAYAVGVVLGCIAGLGVAWAMAWVRTPDGRAAKDGFLLKIPVLGALIRMLAVSRFARTLATLLRSGVPLLKAMDIVKNVLDNGKLEKVIETAAGSIREGESIAGPLKRSGDFPPIVTHMIAVGERSGQLEQMLENVARAYDSQVETRVAALTSLLEPLMIVFMGGGVGFIAFAILMPLIQMNEFVQQ
;
A
#
# COMPACT_ATOMS: atom_id res chain seq x y z
N MET A 1 8.86 -5.17 -32.05
CA MET A 1 8.94 -6.63 -31.80
C MET A 1 7.66 -7.07 -31.13
N ALA A 2 7.01 -8.11 -31.62
CA ALA A 2 5.79 -8.64 -31.04
C ALA A 2 6.14 -9.79 -30.07
N VAL A 3 5.44 -9.87 -28.95
CA VAL A 3 5.64 -10.91 -27.94
C VAL A 3 4.73 -12.09 -28.30
N PHE A 4 5.32 -13.28 -28.46
CA PHE A 4 4.59 -14.49 -28.77
C PHE A 4 4.65 -15.48 -27.61
N GLU A 5 3.48 -15.95 -27.15
CA GLU A 5 3.39 -17.15 -26.34
C GLU A 5 3.42 -18.37 -27.28
N TYR A 6 4.39 -19.25 -27.07
CA TYR A 6 4.52 -20.44 -27.93
C TYR A 6 4.35 -21.73 -27.15
N ARG A 7 3.81 -22.72 -27.83
CA ARG A 7 3.79 -24.11 -27.40
C ARG A 7 4.56 -24.93 -28.43
N GLY A 8 5.47 -25.76 -27.97
CA GLY A 8 6.30 -26.58 -28.81
C GLY A 8 6.61 -27.93 -28.18
N ILE A 9 7.23 -28.82 -28.97
CA ILE A 9 7.70 -30.12 -28.53
C ILE A 9 9.19 -30.19 -28.76
N LEU A 10 9.95 -30.58 -27.74
CA LEU A 10 11.39 -30.76 -27.86
C LEU A 10 11.68 -31.93 -28.78
N ALA A 11 12.44 -31.71 -29.86
CA ALA A 11 12.70 -32.76 -30.88
C ALA A 11 13.46 -33.94 -30.30
N THR A 12 14.25 -33.75 -29.22
CA THR A 12 15.08 -34.80 -28.62
C THR A 12 14.35 -35.67 -27.62
N SER A 13 13.30 -35.16 -26.92
CA SER A 13 12.66 -35.88 -25.80
C SER A 13 11.14 -36.03 -25.96
N GLY A 14 10.52 -35.45 -26.99
CA GLY A 14 9.07 -35.44 -27.16
C GLY A 14 8.27 -34.70 -26.09
N LYS A 15 8.97 -33.97 -25.17
CA LYS A 15 8.35 -33.27 -24.05
C LYS A 15 7.73 -31.97 -24.53
N GLN A 16 6.52 -31.65 -24.10
CA GLN A 16 5.88 -30.38 -24.38
C GLN A 16 6.56 -29.26 -23.60
N VAL A 17 6.90 -28.18 -24.30
CA VAL A 17 7.51 -26.96 -23.78
C VAL A 17 6.64 -25.79 -24.16
N HIS A 18 6.41 -24.89 -23.23
CA HIS A 18 5.72 -23.61 -23.46
C HIS A 18 6.58 -22.47 -22.90
N GLY A 19 6.57 -21.35 -23.59
CA GLY A 19 7.36 -20.17 -23.19
C GLY A 19 6.88 -18.92 -23.91
N ILE A 20 7.52 -17.79 -23.57
CA ILE A 20 7.26 -16.50 -24.19
C ILE A 20 8.56 -16.03 -24.86
N ARG A 21 8.45 -15.57 -26.11
CA ARG A 21 9.58 -15.05 -26.87
C ARG A 21 9.18 -13.86 -27.73
N ASP A 22 10.10 -12.93 -27.85
CA ASP A 22 9.98 -11.79 -28.75
C ASP A 22 10.42 -12.20 -30.17
N ALA A 23 9.59 -11.88 -31.15
CA ALA A 23 9.90 -12.05 -32.54
C ALA A 23 9.16 -11.02 -33.40
N ASP A 24 9.72 -10.66 -34.56
CA ASP A 24 9.06 -9.71 -35.46
C ASP A 24 7.81 -10.28 -36.12
N ASN A 25 7.76 -11.60 -36.30
CA ASN A 25 6.59 -12.33 -36.78
C ASN A 25 6.67 -13.83 -36.41
N ALA A 26 5.55 -14.55 -36.54
CA ALA A 26 5.47 -15.98 -36.27
C ALA A 26 6.40 -16.86 -37.10
N LYS A 27 6.85 -16.40 -38.30
CA LYS A 27 7.81 -17.11 -39.14
C LYS A 27 9.23 -17.05 -38.56
N VAL A 28 9.62 -15.88 -38.04
CA VAL A 28 10.91 -15.67 -37.36
C VAL A 28 10.95 -16.48 -36.08
N LEU A 29 9.89 -16.44 -35.29
CA LEU A 29 9.75 -17.24 -34.07
C LEU A 29 9.93 -18.76 -34.36
N ARG A 30 9.28 -19.28 -35.41
CA ARG A 30 9.43 -20.69 -35.84
C ARG A 30 10.86 -21.03 -36.24
N ALA A 31 11.54 -20.12 -36.90
CA ALA A 31 12.93 -20.34 -37.33
C ALA A 31 13.91 -20.36 -36.14
N VAL A 32 13.71 -19.49 -35.16
CA VAL A 32 14.50 -19.42 -33.91
C VAL A 32 14.27 -20.68 -33.06
N LEU A 33 13.04 -21.06 -32.80
CA LEU A 33 12.70 -22.24 -32.00
C LEU A 33 13.16 -23.53 -32.66
N LYS A 34 13.11 -23.63 -34.01
CA LYS A 34 13.62 -24.78 -34.74
C LYS A 34 15.15 -24.94 -34.60
N ARG A 35 15.90 -23.84 -34.52
CA ARG A 35 17.36 -23.88 -34.24
C ARG A 35 17.65 -24.37 -32.81
N GLU A 36 16.74 -24.10 -31.85
CA GLU A 36 16.82 -24.57 -30.45
C GLU A 36 16.27 -26.00 -30.29
N GLY A 37 15.88 -26.68 -31.36
CA GLY A 37 15.37 -28.05 -31.33
C GLY A 37 13.91 -28.14 -30.84
N ILE A 38 13.18 -27.04 -30.86
CA ILE A 38 11.77 -26.99 -30.44
C ILE A 38 10.89 -26.92 -31.69
N LEU A 39 10.03 -27.91 -31.87
CA LEU A 39 9.02 -27.93 -32.91
C LEU A 39 7.78 -27.16 -32.45
N LEU A 40 7.50 -26.02 -33.07
CA LEU A 40 6.38 -25.17 -32.76
C LEU A 40 5.05 -25.83 -33.13
N THR A 41 4.19 -26.11 -32.15
CA THR A 41 2.84 -26.67 -32.34
C THR A 41 1.75 -25.61 -32.31
N GLY A 42 2.00 -24.46 -31.66
CA GLY A 42 1.11 -23.31 -31.64
C GLY A 42 1.85 -22.05 -31.23
N ALA A 43 1.59 -20.95 -31.92
CA ALA A 43 2.05 -19.63 -31.53
C ALA A 43 0.84 -18.69 -31.51
N GLN A 44 0.66 -17.99 -30.44
CA GLN A 44 -0.37 -16.98 -30.32
C GLN A 44 0.33 -15.66 -30.06
N GLU A 45 0.11 -14.71 -30.98
CA GLU A 45 0.60 -13.35 -30.78
C GLU A 45 -0.17 -12.77 -29.59
N ASP A 46 0.52 -12.52 -28.50
CA ASP A 46 -0.10 -11.94 -27.32
C ASP A 46 -0.24 -10.44 -27.54
N VAL A 47 -1.26 -10.09 -28.35
CA VAL A 47 -1.70 -8.69 -28.55
C VAL A 47 -1.99 -7.99 -27.22
N LYS A 48 -2.25 -8.78 -26.14
CA LYS A 48 -2.41 -8.29 -24.76
C LYS A 48 -1.06 -7.97 -24.12
N ALA A 49 0.03 -8.64 -24.45
CA ALA A 49 1.35 -8.30 -23.91
C ALA A 49 1.92 -7.03 -24.57
N ALA A 50 1.72 -6.83 -25.86
CA ALA A 50 2.09 -5.58 -26.55
C ALA A 50 1.18 -4.41 -26.19
N ALA A 51 -0.12 -4.66 -25.92
CA ALA A 51 -1.07 -3.68 -25.37
C ALA A 51 -0.95 -3.55 -23.84
N GLY A 52 -0.48 -4.57 -23.13
CA GLY A 52 -0.25 -4.60 -21.70
C GLY A 52 0.97 -3.80 -21.24
N ALA A 53 1.93 -3.54 -22.13
CA ALA A 53 2.98 -2.54 -21.92
C ALA A 53 2.41 -1.10 -21.93
N ARG A 54 1.16 -0.92 -22.42
CA ARG A 54 0.40 0.33 -22.41
C ARG A 54 -0.87 0.31 -21.56
N LYS A 55 -1.32 -0.85 -21.06
CA LYS A 55 -2.53 -0.98 -20.22
C LYS A 55 -2.30 -2.02 -19.12
N GLY A 56 -1.76 -1.58 -18.00
CA GLY A 56 -1.95 -2.28 -16.73
C GLY A 56 -3.43 -2.15 -16.31
N GLY A 57 -4.25 -3.14 -16.61
CA GLY A 57 -5.64 -3.11 -16.22
C GLY A 57 -6.43 -4.31 -16.75
N GLY A 58 -6.25 -5.45 -16.14
CA GLY A 58 -7.09 -6.63 -16.26
C GLY A 58 -7.49 -7.08 -14.84
N GLY A 59 -8.72 -6.75 -14.42
CA GLY A 59 -9.25 -7.00 -13.08
C GLY A 59 -9.42 -8.49 -12.77
N GLY A 60 -8.35 -9.10 -12.32
CA GLY A 60 -8.41 -10.23 -11.41
C GLY A 60 -7.76 -9.74 -10.13
N ILE A 61 -8.35 -10.01 -8.97
CA ILE A 61 -7.84 -9.65 -7.65
C ILE A 61 -6.46 -10.30 -7.45
N SER A 62 -5.42 -9.66 -7.98
CA SER A 62 -4.03 -10.13 -7.86
C SER A 62 -3.38 -9.50 -6.62
N LEU A 63 -4.08 -9.57 -5.49
CA LEU A 63 -3.54 -9.17 -4.19
C LEU A 63 -2.27 -9.95 -3.81
N PHE A 64 -2.11 -11.16 -4.36
CA PHE A 64 -0.97 -12.05 -4.11
C PHE A 64 0.24 -11.83 -5.02
N ASN A 65 0.14 -10.99 -6.07
CA ASN A 65 1.22 -10.84 -7.07
C ASN A 65 2.02 -9.53 -6.93
N ARG A 66 1.70 -8.68 -5.95
CA ARG A 66 2.48 -7.46 -5.70
C ARG A 66 3.84 -7.81 -5.10
N VAL A 67 4.90 -7.22 -5.66
CA VAL A 67 6.25 -7.31 -5.12
C VAL A 67 6.31 -6.53 -3.81
N GLY A 68 6.60 -7.23 -2.72
CA GLY A 68 6.76 -6.62 -1.39
C GLY A 68 8.20 -6.14 -1.16
N VAL A 69 8.38 -5.27 -0.16
CA VAL A 69 9.72 -4.82 0.26
C VAL A 69 10.58 -6.00 0.70
N GLY A 70 9.96 -7.04 1.31
CA GLY A 70 10.66 -8.27 1.72
C GLY A 70 11.20 -9.07 0.54
N ASP A 71 10.45 -9.16 -0.57
CA ASP A 71 10.88 -9.87 -1.77
C ASP A 71 12.12 -9.18 -2.39
N VAL A 72 12.09 -7.83 -2.45
CA VAL A 72 13.24 -7.04 -2.95
C VAL A 72 14.42 -7.13 -1.99
N ALA A 73 14.19 -7.10 -0.67
CA ALA A 73 15.25 -7.25 0.33
C ALA A 73 15.99 -8.59 0.18
N MET A 74 15.23 -9.69 0.07
CA MET A 74 15.80 -11.04 -0.12
C MET A 74 16.59 -11.12 -1.43
N MET A 75 16.03 -10.66 -2.52
CA MET A 75 16.69 -10.59 -3.83
C MET A 75 17.99 -9.77 -3.76
N THR A 76 17.95 -8.60 -3.10
CA THR A 76 19.13 -7.74 -2.95
C THR A 76 20.22 -8.41 -2.10
N ARG A 77 19.84 -9.13 -1.04
CA ARG A 77 20.79 -9.91 -0.22
C ARG A 77 21.47 -10.99 -1.05
N GLN A 78 20.71 -11.72 -1.83
CA GLN A 78 21.26 -12.75 -2.72
C GLN A 78 22.16 -12.13 -3.79
N LEU A 79 21.74 -11.01 -4.41
CA LEU A 79 22.57 -10.28 -5.37
C LEU A 79 23.88 -9.82 -4.72
N ALA A 80 23.84 -9.22 -3.53
CA ALA A 80 25.02 -8.80 -2.80
C ALA A 80 25.98 -9.98 -2.58
N THR A 81 25.45 -11.12 -2.14
CA THR A 81 26.26 -12.34 -1.89
C THR A 81 26.94 -12.84 -3.14
N LEU A 82 26.24 -12.89 -4.29
CA LEU A 82 26.78 -13.36 -5.56
C LEU A 82 27.86 -12.40 -6.09
N VAL A 83 27.61 -11.09 -6.02
CA VAL A 83 28.57 -10.07 -6.48
C VAL A 83 29.82 -10.04 -5.57
N THR A 84 29.66 -10.17 -4.26
CA THR A 84 30.80 -10.28 -3.30
C THR A 84 31.61 -11.56 -3.54
N ALA A 85 30.97 -12.64 -4.00
CA ALA A 85 31.65 -13.86 -4.41
C ALA A 85 32.40 -13.73 -5.75
N GLY A 86 32.36 -12.56 -6.40
CA GLY A 86 33.05 -12.29 -7.68
C GLY A 86 32.29 -12.77 -8.91
N ILE A 87 31.00 -13.13 -8.78
CA ILE A 87 30.19 -13.54 -9.93
C ILE A 87 29.86 -12.29 -10.76
N PRO A 88 30.05 -12.34 -12.10
CA PRO A 88 29.71 -11.23 -12.98
C PRO A 88 28.25 -10.79 -12.79
N LEU A 89 28.00 -9.46 -12.79
CA LEU A 89 26.71 -8.88 -12.46
C LEU A 89 25.55 -9.44 -13.30
N VAL A 90 25.79 -9.65 -14.60
CA VAL A 90 24.80 -10.21 -15.54
C VAL A 90 24.42 -11.64 -15.14
N GLU A 91 25.40 -12.46 -14.79
CA GLU A 91 25.19 -13.84 -14.35
C GLU A 91 24.49 -13.88 -12.97
N ALA A 92 24.89 -12.98 -12.07
CA ALA A 92 24.31 -12.88 -10.73
C ALA A 92 22.81 -12.53 -10.82
N VAL A 93 22.43 -11.50 -11.63
CA VAL A 93 21.02 -11.15 -11.83
C VAL A 93 20.27 -12.27 -12.57
N GLY A 94 20.93 -12.91 -13.55
CA GLY A 94 20.38 -14.07 -14.28
C GLY A 94 20.02 -15.23 -13.36
N ALA A 95 20.90 -15.59 -12.43
CA ALA A 95 20.66 -16.65 -11.45
C ALA A 95 19.47 -16.34 -10.53
N LEU A 96 19.24 -15.07 -10.18
CA LEU A 96 18.11 -14.64 -9.35
C LEU A 96 16.77 -14.81 -10.07
N ILE A 97 16.72 -14.72 -11.41
CA ILE A 97 15.49 -14.93 -12.18
C ILE A 97 14.90 -16.32 -11.94
N GLU A 98 15.75 -17.34 -11.78
CA GLU A 98 15.29 -18.72 -11.53
C GLU A 98 14.74 -18.91 -10.11
N GLN A 99 15.29 -18.17 -9.12
CA GLN A 99 14.95 -18.29 -7.71
C GLN A 99 13.71 -17.48 -7.32
N VAL A 100 13.39 -16.42 -8.08
CA VAL A 100 12.26 -15.53 -7.76
C VAL A 100 10.93 -16.18 -8.12
N GLU A 101 10.03 -16.31 -7.13
CA GLU A 101 8.67 -16.86 -7.30
C GLU A 101 7.68 -15.84 -7.89
N LYS A 102 7.85 -14.55 -7.55
CA LYS A 102 6.94 -13.47 -7.97
C LYS A 102 7.09 -13.18 -9.46
N ARG A 103 6.07 -13.44 -10.24
CA ARG A 103 6.07 -13.23 -11.71
C ARG A 103 6.44 -11.81 -12.10
N GLU A 104 5.97 -10.80 -11.36
CA GLU A 104 6.27 -9.40 -11.64
C GLU A 104 7.77 -9.10 -11.43
N LEU A 105 8.35 -9.56 -10.31
CA LEU A 105 9.77 -9.38 -10.03
C LEU A 105 10.63 -10.13 -11.06
N LYS A 106 10.24 -11.35 -11.39
CA LYS A 106 10.90 -12.14 -12.44
C LYS A 106 10.95 -11.42 -13.78
N ARG A 107 9.81 -10.83 -14.20
CA ARG A 107 9.73 -10.03 -15.44
C ARG A 107 10.64 -8.81 -15.40
N VAL A 108 10.66 -8.10 -14.28
CA VAL A 108 11.50 -6.92 -14.10
C VAL A 108 12.98 -7.30 -14.16
N LEU A 109 13.40 -8.35 -13.46
CA LEU A 109 14.79 -8.83 -13.50
C LEU A 109 15.21 -9.28 -14.89
N THR A 110 14.33 -9.93 -15.67
CA THR A 110 14.61 -10.28 -17.08
C THR A 110 14.91 -9.03 -17.90
N GLN A 111 14.09 -7.98 -17.77
CA GLN A 111 14.32 -6.71 -18.47
C GLN A 111 15.60 -6.00 -18.00
N VAL A 112 15.97 -6.15 -16.75
CA VAL A 112 17.23 -5.63 -16.21
C VAL A 112 18.42 -6.37 -16.84
N VAL A 113 18.37 -7.71 -16.92
CA VAL A 113 19.44 -8.51 -17.59
C VAL A 113 19.59 -8.14 -19.06
N ASP A 114 18.48 -7.97 -19.78
CA ASP A 114 18.50 -7.59 -21.18
C ASP A 114 19.24 -6.26 -21.37
N ARG A 115 18.94 -5.25 -20.54
CA ARG A 115 19.63 -3.94 -20.58
C ARG A 115 21.09 -4.00 -20.16
N LEU A 116 21.43 -4.85 -19.19
CA LEU A 116 22.82 -5.07 -18.80
C LEU A 116 23.61 -5.68 -19.95
N ASN A 117 23.02 -6.65 -20.69
CA ASN A 117 23.61 -7.24 -21.88
C ASN A 117 23.79 -6.22 -23.02
N GLU A 118 22.93 -5.21 -23.11
CA GLU A 118 23.03 -4.08 -24.02
C GLU A 118 24.11 -3.05 -23.59
N GLY A 119 24.80 -3.27 -22.47
CA GLY A 119 25.85 -2.39 -21.96
C GLY A 119 25.35 -1.24 -21.09
N SER A 120 24.09 -1.24 -20.67
CA SER A 120 23.58 -0.27 -19.70
C SER A 120 24.16 -0.52 -18.31
N SER A 121 24.35 0.54 -17.50
CA SER A 121 24.67 0.37 -16.08
C SER A 121 23.48 -0.22 -15.31
N LEU A 122 23.74 -0.89 -14.17
CA LEU A 122 22.69 -1.48 -13.34
C LEU A 122 21.68 -0.41 -12.87
N ALA A 123 22.15 0.75 -12.44
CA ALA A 123 21.29 1.85 -12.03
C ALA A 123 20.33 2.29 -13.15
N LYS A 124 20.83 2.43 -14.38
CA LYS A 124 19.99 2.78 -15.54
C LYS A 124 19.02 1.67 -15.92
N ALA A 125 19.41 0.42 -15.74
CA ALA A 125 18.55 -0.73 -16.00
C ALA A 125 17.39 -0.83 -14.98
N LEU A 126 17.61 -0.42 -13.72
CA LEU A 126 16.61 -0.42 -12.64
C LEU A 126 15.66 0.78 -12.66
N GLU A 127 16.10 1.94 -13.14
CA GLU A 127 15.37 3.22 -13.12
C GLU A 127 13.94 3.16 -13.71
N PRO A 128 13.66 2.42 -14.80
CA PRO A 128 12.31 2.32 -15.38
C PRO A 128 11.31 1.53 -14.53
N HIS A 129 11.73 0.97 -13.42
CA HIS A 129 10.92 0.11 -12.56
C HIS A 129 10.67 0.70 -11.15
N PRO A 130 10.10 1.94 -11.04
CA PRO A 130 9.96 2.64 -9.75
C PRO A 130 8.98 1.95 -8.79
N ASN A 131 8.11 1.07 -9.28
CA ASN A 131 7.19 0.27 -8.45
C ASN A 131 7.91 -0.86 -7.69
N VAL A 132 9.09 -1.28 -8.15
CA VAL A 132 9.90 -2.34 -7.54
C VAL A 132 11.12 -1.73 -6.86
N PHE A 133 11.85 -0.86 -7.57
CA PHE A 133 13.07 -0.23 -7.08
C PHE A 133 12.82 1.25 -6.81
N SER A 134 12.91 1.65 -5.56
CA SER A 134 12.74 3.05 -5.17
C SER A 134 13.87 3.93 -5.69
N ASN A 135 13.65 5.26 -5.75
CA ASN A 135 14.70 6.21 -6.12
C ASN A 135 15.93 6.10 -5.20
N LEU A 136 15.75 5.79 -3.93
CA LEU A 136 16.84 5.52 -3.01
C LEU A 136 17.68 4.32 -3.49
N TYR A 137 17.02 3.21 -3.83
CA TYR A 137 17.69 2.01 -4.35
C TYR A 137 18.56 2.33 -5.57
N VAL A 138 17.94 2.94 -6.56
CA VAL A 138 18.62 3.30 -7.83
C VAL A 138 19.78 4.27 -7.59
N SER A 139 19.61 5.27 -6.71
CA SER A 139 20.66 6.26 -6.41
C SER A 139 21.84 5.64 -5.65
N MET A 140 21.60 4.70 -4.75
CA MET A 140 22.65 3.96 -4.06
C MET A 140 23.44 3.08 -5.02
N VAL A 141 22.74 2.34 -5.89
CA VAL A 141 23.39 1.52 -6.93
C VAL A 141 24.23 2.40 -7.85
N ALA A 142 23.70 3.55 -8.31
CA ALA A 142 24.44 4.48 -9.14
C ALA A 142 25.72 5.01 -8.46
N ALA A 143 25.65 5.30 -7.17
CA ALA A 143 26.80 5.72 -6.38
C ALA A 143 27.84 4.59 -6.27
N GLY A 144 27.40 3.35 -6.03
CA GLY A 144 28.26 2.16 -5.96
C GLY A 144 28.94 1.84 -7.27
N GLU A 145 28.23 1.96 -8.39
CA GLU A 145 28.81 1.80 -9.73
C GLU A 145 29.86 2.89 -10.03
N ALA A 146 29.54 4.14 -9.73
CA ALA A 146 30.45 5.28 -9.99
C ALA A 146 31.72 5.23 -9.14
N SER A 147 31.64 4.68 -7.92
CA SER A 147 32.79 4.55 -7.00
C SER A 147 33.52 3.21 -7.11
N GLY A 148 33.00 2.26 -7.89
CA GLY A 148 33.54 0.89 -7.97
C GLY A 148 33.34 0.06 -6.70
N THR A 149 32.42 0.48 -5.81
CA THR A 149 32.15 -0.18 -4.51
C THR A 149 30.75 -0.80 -4.47
N LEU A 150 30.27 -1.32 -5.61
CA LEU A 150 28.92 -1.85 -5.75
C LEU A 150 28.61 -2.96 -4.75
N GLU A 151 29.57 -3.83 -4.46
CA GLU A 151 29.47 -4.94 -3.48
C GLU A 151 29.03 -4.42 -2.10
N GLY A 152 29.81 -3.48 -1.56
CA GLY A 152 29.54 -2.90 -0.25
C GLY A 152 28.23 -2.07 -0.23
N VAL A 153 27.83 -1.46 -1.35
CA VAL A 153 26.56 -0.74 -1.47
C VAL A 153 25.39 -1.72 -1.48
N LEU A 154 25.45 -2.82 -2.22
CA LEU A 154 24.41 -3.84 -2.26
C LEU A 154 24.21 -4.51 -0.88
N GLU A 155 25.28 -4.77 -0.15
CA GLU A 155 25.22 -5.29 1.22
C GLU A 155 24.47 -4.32 2.15
N ARG A 156 24.84 -3.03 2.16
CA ARG A 156 24.17 -1.99 2.96
C ARG A 156 22.72 -1.80 2.56
N LEU A 157 22.45 -1.88 1.26
CA LEU A 157 21.10 -1.74 0.72
C LEU A 157 20.22 -2.91 1.14
N SER A 158 20.76 -4.14 1.16
CA SER A 158 20.04 -5.30 1.65
C SER A 158 19.73 -5.18 3.16
N ASP A 159 20.71 -4.73 3.97
CA ASP A 159 20.51 -4.47 5.40
C ASP A 159 19.44 -3.42 5.65
N PHE A 160 19.45 -2.32 4.87
CA PHE A 160 18.45 -1.28 4.94
C PHE A 160 17.05 -1.83 4.65
N MET A 161 16.90 -2.59 3.56
CA MET A 161 15.62 -3.14 3.14
C MET A 161 15.11 -4.23 4.09
N GLU A 162 15.99 -5.08 4.62
CA GLU A 162 15.62 -6.06 5.63
C GLU A 162 15.11 -5.40 6.91
N ASN A 163 15.80 -4.37 7.41
CA ASN A 163 15.37 -3.64 8.59
C ASN A 163 14.01 -2.95 8.36
N GLN A 164 13.79 -2.38 7.16
CA GLN A 164 12.50 -1.80 6.78
C GLN A 164 11.40 -2.87 6.72
N SER A 165 11.69 -4.04 6.16
CA SER A 165 10.77 -5.18 6.09
C SER A 165 10.43 -5.71 7.49
N LYS A 166 11.45 -5.88 8.36
CA LYS A 166 11.29 -6.32 9.76
C LYS A 166 10.40 -5.36 10.55
N LEU A 167 10.62 -4.05 10.42
CA LEU A 167 9.79 -3.06 11.11
C LEU A 167 8.33 -3.11 10.63
N ARG A 168 8.11 -3.18 9.30
CA ARG A 168 6.76 -3.34 8.74
C ARG A 168 6.10 -4.63 9.22
N GLY A 169 6.84 -5.73 9.24
CA GLY A 169 6.35 -7.03 9.74
C GLY A 169 5.93 -6.97 11.21
N LYS A 170 6.74 -6.35 12.08
CA LYS A 170 6.42 -6.15 13.50
C LYS A 170 5.15 -5.33 13.70
N VAL A 171 5.02 -4.20 12.99
CA VAL A 171 3.81 -3.35 13.04
C VAL A 171 2.60 -4.11 12.52
N GLY A 172 2.74 -4.85 11.40
CA GLY A 172 1.66 -5.66 10.83
C GLY A 172 1.20 -6.78 11.78
N ALA A 173 2.14 -7.49 12.40
CA ALA A 173 1.85 -8.54 13.38
C ALA A 173 1.14 -7.97 14.62
N ALA A 174 1.59 -6.81 15.12
CA ALA A 174 0.96 -6.15 16.25
C ALA A 174 -0.50 -5.74 15.97
N LEU A 175 -0.82 -5.34 14.75
CA LEU A 175 -2.17 -4.95 14.33
C LEU A 175 -3.06 -6.12 13.89
N ALA A 176 -2.52 -7.32 13.70
CA ALA A 176 -3.28 -8.47 13.21
C ALA A 176 -4.40 -8.89 14.18
N TYR A 177 -4.11 -8.96 15.48
CA TYR A 177 -5.09 -9.31 16.51
C TYR A 177 -6.22 -8.28 16.62
N PRO A 178 -5.98 -6.96 16.73
CA PRO A 178 -7.04 -5.95 16.70
C PRO A 178 -7.88 -6.00 15.42
N ALA A 179 -7.27 -6.22 14.26
CA ALA A 179 -7.99 -6.35 12.99
C ALA A 179 -8.92 -7.56 12.98
N LEU A 180 -8.44 -8.73 13.42
CA LEU A 180 -9.24 -9.95 13.52
C LEU A 180 -10.42 -9.76 14.48
N MET A 181 -10.17 -9.20 15.67
CA MET A 181 -11.21 -8.92 16.66
C MET A 181 -12.26 -7.93 16.15
N THR A 182 -11.82 -6.89 15.42
CA THR A 182 -12.76 -5.95 14.79
C THR A 182 -13.65 -6.65 13.77
N VAL A 183 -13.11 -7.54 12.94
CA VAL A 183 -13.88 -8.29 11.95
C VAL A 183 -14.89 -9.23 12.63
N ILE A 184 -14.46 -10.02 13.61
CA ILE A 184 -15.34 -10.97 14.32
C ILE A 184 -16.41 -10.21 15.08
N GLY A 185 -16.05 -9.14 15.80
CA GLY A 185 -16.99 -8.36 16.59
C GLY A 185 -18.01 -7.61 15.77
N SER A 186 -17.57 -7.01 14.66
CA SER A 186 -18.51 -6.35 13.74
C SER A 186 -19.44 -7.36 13.08
N ALA A 187 -18.96 -8.56 12.74
CA ALA A 187 -19.80 -9.64 12.22
C ALA A 187 -20.84 -10.08 13.23
N LEU A 188 -20.45 -10.26 14.51
CA LEU A 188 -21.37 -10.65 15.58
C LEU A 188 -22.46 -9.59 15.80
N ILE A 189 -22.08 -8.30 15.93
CA ILE A 189 -23.02 -7.20 16.07
C ILE A 189 -23.95 -7.12 14.85
N THR A 190 -23.43 -7.28 13.65
CA THR A 190 -24.25 -7.28 12.43
C THR A 190 -25.27 -8.41 12.43
N VAL A 191 -24.88 -9.63 12.80
CA VAL A 191 -25.81 -10.77 12.92
C VAL A 191 -26.88 -10.49 13.96
N MET A 192 -26.53 -9.94 15.12
CA MET A 192 -27.50 -9.55 16.13
C MET A 192 -28.50 -8.52 15.60
N MET A 193 -28.01 -7.49 14.90
CA MET A 193 -28.84 -6.42 14.34
C MET A 193 -29.75 -6.90 13.20
N VAL A 194 -29.27 -7.78 12.32
CA VAL A 194 -30.02 -8.22 11.13
C VAL A 194 -30.95 -9.40 11.41
N VAL A 195 -30.60 -10.27 12.35
CA VAL A 195 -31.36 -11.53 12.60
C VAL A 195 -32.15 -11.49 13.92
N VAL A 196 -31.51 -11.04 15.01
CA VAL A 196 -32.11 -11.13 16.35
C VAL A 196 -33.07 -9.97 16.62
N VAL A 197 -32.60 -8.74 16.38
CA VAL A 197 -33.41 -7.55 16.67
C VAL A 197 -34.75 -7.56 15.90
N PRO A 198 -34.82 -7.83 14.57
CA PRO A 198 -36.11 -7.85 13.85
C PRO A 198 -37.08 -8.93 14.36
N LYS A 199 -36.58 -10.12 14.75
CA LYS A 199 -37.43 -11.18 15.29
C LYS A 199 -38.07 -10.78 16.60
N VAL A 200 -37.31 -10.07 17.45
CA VAL A 200 -37.83 -9.59 18.75
C VAL A 200 -38.77 -8.42 18.54
N THR A 201 -38.45 -7.51 17.61
CA THR A 201 -39.33 -6.39 17.25
C THR A 201 -40.72 -6.86 16.81
N ALA A 202 -40.81 -7.89 15.98
CA ALA A 202 -42.08 -8.44 15.50
C ALA A 202 -42.97 -8.96 16.66
N ILE A 203 -42.35 -9.44 17.75
CA ILE A 203 -43.09 -9.85 18.96
C ILE A 203 -43.71 -8.64 19.64
N PHE A 204 -42.95 -7.51 19.74
CA PHE A 204 -43.45 -6.30 20.40
C PHE A 204 -44.50 -5.57 19.56
N GLU A 205 -44.36 -5.52 18.26
CA GLU A 205 -45.36 -4.94 17.34
C GLU A 205 -46.72 -5.65 17.44
N SER A 206 -46.72 -6.98 17.67
CA SER A 206 -47.94 -7.75 17.82
C SER A 206 -48.71 -7.44 19.14
N LEU A 207 -48.06 -6.72 20.06
CA LEU A 207 -48.61 -6.41 21.40
C LEU A 207 -49.11 -4.96 21.54
N ASP A 208 -48.96 -4.16 20.49
CA ASP A 208 -49.42 -2.75 20.38
C ASP A 208 -49.00 -1.85 21.56
N ARG A 209 -47.78 -2.02 22.06
CA ARG A 209 -47.22 -1.28 23.20
C ARG A 209 -46.11 -0.34 22.80
N ALA A 210 -46.05 0.82 23.44
CA ALA A 210 -44.97 1.78 23.27
C ALA A 210 -43.64 1.20 23.80
N LEU A 211 -42.61 1.21 22.95
CA LEU A 211 -41.28 0.74 23.30
C LEU A 211 -40.44 1.83 23.98
N PRO A 212 -39.53 1.47 24.90
CA PRO A 212 -38.57 2.42 25.44
C PRO A 212 -37.69 3.02 24.33
N TRP A 213 -37.30 4.28 24.51
CA TRP A 213 -36.52 5.03 23.50
C TRP A 213 -35.21 4.33 23.04
N TYR A 214 -34.54 3.61 23.96
CA TYR A 214 -33.28 2.89 23.62
C TYR A 214 -33.56 1.65 22.75
N THR A 215 -34.73 1.03 22.90
CA THR A 215 -35.17 -0.07 22.01
C THR A 215 -35.59 0.49 20.65
N GLU A 216 -36.30 1.62 20.61
CA GLU A 216 -36.61 2.31 19.33
C GLU A 216 -35.34 2.72 18.57
N ALA A 217 -34.35 3.26 19.30
CA ALA A 217 -33.06 3.60 18.70
C ALA A 217 -32.31 2.37 18.13
N LEU A 218 -32.37 1.23 18.84
CA LEU A 218 -31.79 -0.03 18.40
C LEU A 218 -32.50 -0.56 17.14
N ILE A 219 -33.83 -0.52 17.13
CA ILE A 219 -34.67 -0.91 15.99
C ILE A 219 -34.35 -0.02 14.78
N GLY A 220 -34.29 1.30 14.97
CA GLY A 220 -33.92 2.25 13.94
C GLY A 220 -32.53 1.95 13.34
N ALA A 221 -31.54 1.66 14.19
CA ALA A 221 -30.21 1.25 13.76
C ALA A 221 -30.22 -0.10 13.02
N SER A 222 -31.02 -1.08 13.50
CA SER A 222 -31.21 -2.38 12.84
C SER A 222 -31.83 -2.22 11.46
N HIS A 223 -32.88 -1.41 11.34
CA HIS A 223 -33.51 -1.10 10.05
C HIS A 223 -32.54 -0.42 9.08
N LEU A 224 -31.71 0.50 9.56
CA LEU A 224 -30.66 1.11 8.73
C LEU A 224 -29.66 0.07 8.21
N ILE A 225 -29.20 -0.84 9.05
CA ILE A 225 -28.22 -1.88 8.69
C ILE A 225 -28.83 -2.94 7.79
N SER A 226 -30.07 -3.37 8.06
CA SER A 226 -30.76 -4.43 7.30
C SER A 226 -31.46 -3.93 6.04
N SER A 227 -31.63 -2.60 5.91
CA SER A 227 -32.37 -2.01 4.80
C SER A 227 -31.62 -2.13 3.46
N ASN A 228 -32.39 -2.29 2.39
CA ASN A 228 -31.87 -2.24 1.01
C ASN A 228 -31.15 -0.91 0.70
N GLN A 229 -31.41 0.14 1.49
CA GLN A 229 -30.70 1.43 1.38
C GLN A 229 -29.22 1.30 1.73
N MET A 230 -28.91 0.58 2.84
CA MET A 230 -27.52 0.35 3.27
C MET A 230 -26.76 -0.52 2.26
N LEU A 231 -27.43 -1.56 1.73
CA LEU A 231 -26.86 -2.38 0.67
C LEU A 231 -26.57 -1.55 -0.59
N GLY A 232 -27.51 -0.73 -1.02
CA GLY A 232 -27.34 0.19 -2.14
C GLY A 232 -26.22 1.20 -1.90
N PHE A 233 -26.14 1.77 -0.68
CA PHE A 233 -25.10 2.71 -0.28
C PHE A 233 -23.72 2.09 -0.33
N VAL A 234 -23.52 0.93 0.33
CA VAL A 234 -22.23 0.24 0.39
C VAL A 234 -21.79 -0.20 -1.01
N LEU A 235 -22.70 -0.81 -1.78
CA LEU A 235 -22.39 -1.32 -3.12
C LEU A 235 -22.01 -0.18 -4.07
N SER A 236 -22.73 0.96 -4.04
CA SER A 236 -22.42 2.11 -4.87
C SER A 236 -21.11 2.78 -4.46
N MET A 237 -20.84 2.90 -3.16
CA MET A 237 -19.60 3.46 -2.64
C MET A 237 -18.38 2.59 -3.02
N VAL A 238 -18.48 1.26 -2.86
CA VAL A 238 -17.42 0.32 -3.23
C VAL A 238 -17.17 0.33 -4.73
N THR A 239 -18.24 0.26 -5.54
CA THR A 239 -18.13 0.29 -7.01
C THR A 239 -17.49 1.59 -7.48
N PHE A 240 -17.90 2.73 -6.91
CA PHE A 240 -17.35 4.03 -7.26
C PHE A 240 -15.87 4.18 -6.86
N THR A 241 -15.49 3.77 -5.66
CA THR A 241 -14.09 3.80 -5.20
C THR A 241 -13.21 2.85 -6.00
N PHE A 242 -13.71 1.66 -6.35
CA PHE A 242 -13.00 0.68 -7.16
C PHE A 242 -12.79 1.15 -8.61
N THR A 243 -13.84 1.66 -9.26
CA THR A 243 -13.74 2.19 -10.63
C THR A 243 -12.79 3.38 -10.71
N ARG A 244 -12.80 4.27 -9.71
CA ARG A 244 -11.85 5.37 -9.65
C ARG A 244 -10.41 4.91 -9.40
N SER A 245 -10.19 3.92 -8.55
CA SER A 245 -8.85 3.35 -8.31
C SER A 245 -8.29 2.70 -9.57
N ALA A 246 -9.12 1.97 -10.32
CA ALA A 246 -8.74 1.34 -11.59
C ALA A 246 -8.42 2.36 -12.70
N LEU A 247 -9.05 3.54 -12.66
CA LEU A 247 -8.87 4.61 -13.65
C LEU A 247 -7.79 5.63 -13.27
N GLY A 248 -7.34 5.63 -12.02
CA GLY A 248 -6.35 6.58 -11.50
C GLY A 248 -4.96 6.44 -12.11
N ASP A 249 -4.68 5.34 -12.80
CA ASP A 249 -3.38 5.06 -13.45
C ASP A 249 -3.34 5.49 -14.93
N TYR A 250 -4.43 6.04 -15.47
CA TYR A 250 -4.50 6.48 -16.87
C TYR A 250 -4.04 7.93 -17.02
N LYS A 251 -2.83 8.10 -17.54
CA LYS A 251 -2.16 9.39 -17.78
C LYS A 251 -2.57 9.92 -19.16
N GLU A 252 -3.83 10.43 -19.28
CA GLU A 252 -4.25 11.08 -20.50
C GLU A 252 -5.12 12.33 -20.23
N SER A 253 -5.06 13.30 -21.14
CA SER A 253 -5.68 14.64 -21.17
C SER A 253 -6.87 14.89 -20.22
N GLU A 254 -6.80 15.96 -19.42
CA GLU A 254 -7.81 16.32 -18.39
C GLU A 254 -9.26 16.30 -18.86
N ARG A 255 -9.53 16.63 -20.13
CA ARG A 255 -10.89 16.73 -20.69
C ARG A 255 -11.50 15.34 -20.98
N SER A 256 -10.69 14.37 -21.39
CA SER A 256 -11.18 13.00 -21.63
C SER A 256 -11.43 12.25 -20.32
N ARG A 257 -10.70 12.58 -19.24
CA ARG A 257 -10.91 12.02 -17.91
C ARG A 257 -12.27 12.40 -17.31
N HIS A 258 -12.70 13.65 -17.44
CA HIS A 258 -14.00 14.07 -16.91
C HIS A 258 -15.16 13.38 -17.63
N MET A 259 -15.10 13.27 -18.96
CA MET A 259 -16.15 12.58 -19.74
C MET A 259 -16.18 11.07 -19.44
N MET A 260 -15.03 10.42 -19.24
CA MET A 260 -14.96 9.01 -18.92
C MET A 260 -15.43 8.72 -17.48
N TYR A 261 -15.17 9.60 -16.51
CA TYR A 261 -15.72 9.48 -15.15
C TYR A 261 -17.23 9.62 -15.12
N VAL A 262 -17.77 10.57 -15.89
CA VAL A 262 -19.22 10.74 -16.04
C VAL A 262 -19.84 9.52 -16.72
N ALA A 263 -19.24 8.98 -17.78
CA ALA A 263 -19.74 7.79 -18.47
C ALA A 263 -19.71 6.54 -17.59
N LEU A 264 -18.66 6.36 -16.77
CA LEU A 264 -18.54 5.22 -15.85
C LEU A 264 -19.43 5.36 -14.62
N ALA A 265 -19.59 6.58 -14.09
CA ALA A 265 -20.57 6.87 -13.04
C ALA A 265 -22.00 6.61 -13.53
N LEU A 266 -22.30 6.96 -14.77
CA LEU A 266 -23.60 6.66 -15.41
C LEU A 266 -23.77 5.17 -15.70
N ALA A 267 -22.73 4.47 -16.17
CA ALA A 267 -22.79 3.02 -16.42
C ALA A 267 -22.87 2.21 -15.11
N GLY A 268 -22.09 2.57 -14.08
CA GLY A 268 -22.18 1.96 -12.75
C GLY A 268 -23.49 2.26 -12.05
N GLY A 269 -23.98 3.52 -12.15
CA GLY A 269 -25.30 3.91 -11.68
C GLY A 269 -26.42 3.20 -12.42
N GLY A 270 -26.30 3.04 -13.74
CA GLY A 270 -27.27 2.31 -14.57
C GLY A 270 -27.36 0.82 -14.21
N LEU A 271 -26.20 0.16 -13.96
CA LEU A 271 -26.18 -1.24 -13.50
C LEU A 271 -26.82 -1.39 -12.12
N LEU A 272 -26.56 -0.47 -11.20
CA LEU A 272 -27.16 -0.45 -9.86
C LEU A 272 -28.67 -0.17 -9.91
N VAL A 273 -29.13 0.71 -10.81
CA VAL A 273 -30.56 0.96 -11.05
C VAL A 273 -31.22 -0.28 -11.65
N LEU A 274 -30.54 -1.01 -12.52
CA LEU A 274 -31.04 -2.26 -13.11
C LEU A 274 -31.17 -3.36 -12.07
N CYS A 275 -30.21 -3.48 -11.13
CA CYS A 275 -30.32 -4.36 -9.97
C CYS A 275 -31.45 -3.94 -9.01
N ALA A 276 -31.69 -2.62 -8.86
CA ALA A 276 -32.77 -2.09 -8.02
C ALA A 276 -34.16 -2.41 -8.59
N PHE A 277 -34.30 -2.58 -9.91
CA PHE A 277 -35.57 -2.92 -10.55
C PHE A 277 -36.06 -4.34 -10.21
N VAL A 278 -35.16 -5.20 -9.74
CA VAL A 278 -35.46 -6.59 -9.34
C VAL A 278 -35.89 -6.67 -7.86
N VAL A 279 -35.78 -5.59 -7.09
CA VAL A 279 -36.07 -5.56 -5.66
C VAL A 279 -37.40 -4.86 -5.40
N GLU A 280 -38.29 -5.50 -4.65
CA GLU A 280 -39.65 -4.98 -4.31
C GLU A 280 -39.65 -3.60 -3.60
N SER A 281 -38.53 -3.18 -3.01
CA SER A 281 -38.36 -1.90 -2.30
C SER A 281 -37.61 -0.83 -3.10
N PHE A 282 -37.97 -0.65 -4.35
CA PHE A 282 -37.30 0.26 -5.30
C PHE A 282 -36.97 1.66 -4.76
N GLY A 283 -37.92 2.32 -4.10
CA GLY A 283 -37.72 3.68 -3.58
C GLY A 283 -36.64 3.77 -2.50
N ALA A 284 -36.65 2.86 -1.54
CA ALA A 284 -35.67 2.83 -0.45
C ALA A 284 -34.26 2.49 -0.95
N TYR A 285 -34.16 1.55 -1.90
CA TYR A 285 -32.89 1.18 -2.53
C TYR A 285 -32.31 2.33 -3.34
N ALA A 286 -33.13 3.04 -4.12
CA ALA A 286 -32.71 4.19 -4.92
C ALA A 286 -32.14 5.33 -4.05
N VAL A 287 -32.74 5.63 -2.90
CA VAL A 287 -32.22 6.62 -1.95
C VAL A 287 -30.82 6.20 -1.45
N GLY A 288 -30.64 4.94 -1.08
CA GLY A 288 -29.33 4.39 -0.67
C GLY A 288 -28.28 4.53 -1.77
N VAL A 289 -28.62 4.20 -3.03
CA VAL A 289 -27.72 4.35 -4.18
C VAL A 289 -27.32 5.81 -4.40
N VAL A 290 -28.29 6.75 -4.38
CA VAL A 290 -28.01 8.18 -4.56
C VAL A 290 -27.09 8.71 -3.46
N LEU A 291 -27.40 8.41 -2.19
CA LEU A 291 -26.55 8.81 -1.06
C LEU A 291 -25.15 8.19 -1.15
N GLY A 292 -25.06 6.92 -1.55
CA GLY A 292 -23.78 6.24 -1.74
C GLY A 292 -22.96 6.83 -2.90
N CYS A 293 -23.60 7.23 -4.00
CA CYS A 293 -22.95 7.94 -5.09
C CYS A 293 -22.43 9.31 -4.64
N ILE A 294 -23.22 10.08 -3.90
CA ILE A 294 -22.82 11.39 -3.36
C ILE A 294 -21.64 11.22 -2.38
N ALA A 295 -21.73 10.27 -1.47
CA ALA A 295 -20.65 9.96 -0.53
C ALA A 295 -19.37 9.47 -1.25
N GLY A 296 -19.52 8.59 -2.26
CA GLY A 296 -18.44 8.13 -3.11
C GLY A 296 -17.75 9.27 -3.88
N LEU A 297 -18.54 10.22 -4.43
CA LEU A 297 -18.03 11.44 -5.05
C LEU A 297 -17.27 12.31 -4.05
N GLY A 298 -17.80 12.49 -2.83
CA GLY A 298 -17.14 13.22 -1.74
C GLY A 298 -15.82 12.60 -1.34
N VAL A 299 -15.80 11.28 -1.11
CA VAL A 299 -14.57 10.53 -0.81
C VAL A 299 -13.58 10.61 -1.96
N ALA A 300 -14.05 10.48 -3.19
CA ALA A 300 -13.22 10.58 -4.38
C ALA A 300 -12.63 11.98 -4.56
N TRP A 301 -13.41 13.02 -4.30
CA TRP A 301 -12.95 14.41 -4.33
C TRP A 301 -11.91 14.66 -3.21
N ALA A 302 -12.18 14.20 -1.99
CA ALA A 302 -11.25 14.28 -0.86
C ALA A 302 -9.94 13.55 -1.15
N MET A 303 -9.99 12.32 -1.73
CA MET A 303 -8.78 11.60 -2.15
C MET A 303 -8.03 12.32 -3.27
N ALA A 304 -8.73 12.95 -4.21
CA ALA A 304 -8.09 13.74 -5.25
C ALA A 304 -7.42 14.99 -4.67
N TRP A 305 -8.11 15.69 -3.76
CA TRP A 305 -7.56 16.85 -3.08
C TRP A 305 -6.32 16.48 -2.25
N VAL A 306 -6.37 15.39 -1.50
CA VAL A 306 -5.22 14.86 -0.74
C VAL A 306 -4.02 14.49 -1.64
N ARG A 307 -4.23 14.23 -2.94
CA ARG A 307 -3.13 13.98 -3.90
C ARG A 307 -2.49 15.26 -4.42
N THR A 308 -3.13 16.42 -4.27
CA THR A 308 -2.52 17.72 -4.58
C THR A 308 -1.43 18.06 -3.55
N PRO A 309 -0.41 18.85 -3.91
CA PRO A 309 0.63 19.26 -2.96
C PRO A 309 0.05 19.93 -1.71
N ASP A 310 -0.94 20.80 -1.88
CA ASP A 310 -1.58 21.52 -0.76
C ASP A 310 -2.45 20.60 0.11
N GLY A 311 -3.20 19.69 -0.51
CA GLY A 311 -4.00 18.70 0.19
C GLY A 311 -3.14 17.70 0.99
N ARG A 312 -1.98 17.29 0.45
CA ARG A 312 -1.00 16.49 1.19
C ARG A 312 -0.48 17.24 2.40
N ALA A 313 -0.04 18.48 2.22
CA ALA A 313 0.48 19.29 3.31
C ALA A 313 -0.57 19.51 4.42
N ALA A 314 -1.84 19.76 4.06
CA ALA A 314 -2.94 19.91 5.01
C ALA A 314 -3.24 18.61 5.78
N LYS A 315 -3.35 17.48 5.08
CA LYS A 315 -3.55 16.15 5.69
C LYS A 315 -2.41 15.80 6.64
N ASP A 316 -1.18 15.96 6.18
CA ASP A 316 0.00 15.62 6.95
C ASP A 316 0.15 16.54 8.17
N GLY A 317 -0.16 17.84 7.99
CA GLY A 317 -0.21 18.80 9.10
C GLY A 317 -1.28 18.47 10.15
N PHE A 318 -2.46 17.99 9.72
CA PHE A 318 -3.52 17.53 10.62
C PHE A 318 -3.12 16.24 11.37
N LEU A 319 -2.57 15.25 10.66
CA LEU A 319 -2.09 14.00 11.26
C LEU A 319 -1.01 14.23 12.33
N LEU A 320 -0.10 15.19 12.09
CA LEU A 320 0.94 15.57 13.07
C LEU A 320 0.40 16.26 14.32
N LYS A 321 -0.83 16.82 14.29
CA LYS A 321 -1.48 17.46 15.44
C LYS A 321 -2.19 16.46 16.37
N ILE A 322 -2.51 15.27 15.90
CA ILE A 322 -3.14 14.22 16.71
C ILE A 322 -2.13 13.77 17.78
N PRO A 323 -2.46 13.86 19.09
CA PRO A 323 -1.46 13.75 20.17
C PRO A 323 -0.69 12.42 20.17
N VAL A 324 -1.32 11.31 19.88
CA VAL A 324 -0.67 9.98 19.89
C VAL A 324 -0.10 9.63 18.52
N LEU A 325 -0.91 9.80 17.47
CA LEU A 325 -0.56 9.41 16.10
C LEU A 325 0.52 10.34 15.52
N GLY A 326 0.43 11.66 15.81
CA GLY A 326 1.40 12.64 15.34
C GLY A 326 2.80 12.41 15.93
N ALA A 327 2.87 12.00 17.20
CA ALA A 327 4.15 11.64 17.82
C ALA A 327 4.75 10.40 17.13
N LEU A 328 3.95 9.37 16.84
CA LEU A 328 4.40 8.16 16.15
C LEU A 328 4.86 8.46 14.73
N ILE A 329 4.09 9.25 13.95
CA ILE A 329 4.46 9.65 12.58
C ILE A 329 5.79 10.42 12.59
N ARG A 330 5.98 11.33 13.55
CA ARG A 330 7.22 12.09 13.68
C ARG A 330 8.42 11.18 14.01
N MET A 331 8.25 10.21 14.92
CA MET A 331 9.29 9.24 15.26
C MET A 331 9.68 8.38 14.05
N LEU A 332 8.70 7.89 13.29
CA LEU A 332 8.90 7.14 12.05
C LEU A 332 9.66 7.96 11.00
N ALA A 333 9.27 9.23 10.83
CA ALA A 333 9.92 10.11 9.86
C ALA A 333 11.37 10.42 10.27
N VAL A 334 11.64 10.66 11.56
CA VAL A 334 12.99 10.89 12.08
C VAL A 334 13.85 9.63 11.92
N SER A 335 13.33 8.46 12.24
CA SER A 335 14.05 7.20 12.04
C SER A 335 14.40 6.98 10.57
N ARG A 336 13.42 7.15 9.65
CA ARG A 336 13.65 7.03 8.20
C ARG A 336 14.67 8.04 7.71
N PHE A 337 14.55 9.30 8.11
CA PHE A 337 15.50 10.35 7.79
C PHE A 337 16.92 9.96 8.19
N ALA A 338 17.12 9.65 9.46
CA ALA A 338 18.42 9.36 10.01
C ALA A 338 19.06 8.11 9.37
N ARG A 339 18.28 7.03 9.23
CA ARG A 339 18.73 5.78 8.61
C ARG A 339 19.10 5.96 7.15
N THR A 340 18.24 6.63 6.38
CA THR A 340 18.49 6.85 4.94
C THR A 340 19.70 7.73 4.72
N LEU A 341 19.80 8.83 5.48
CA LEU A 341 20.93 9.75 5.37
C LEU A 341 22.24 9.05 5.77
N ALA A 342 22.25 8.31 6.89
CA ALA A 342 23.43 7.54 7.32
C ALA A 342 23.87 6.54 6.25
N THR A 343 22.93 5.81 5.66
CA THR A 343 23.22 4.80 4.63
C THR A 343 23.81 5.42 3.37
N LEU A 344 23.22 6.55 2.91
CA LEU A 344 23.71 7.27 1.73
C LEU A 344 25.11 7.84 1.94
N LEU A 345 25.36 8.51 3.07
CA LEU A 345 26.67 9.09 3.39
C LEU A 345 27.73 7.99 3.51
N ARG A 346 27.42 6.89 4.20
CA ARG A 346 28.33 5.73 4.30
C ARG A 346 28.61 5.08 2.94
N SER A 347 27.71 5.20 1.97
CA SER A 347 27.89 4.72 0.60
C SER A 347 28.62 5.73 -0.30
N GLY A 348 29.15 6.84 0.27
CA GLY A 348 29.92 7.84 -0.44
C GLY A 348 29.06 8.82 -1.26
N VAL A 349 27.75 8.84 -1.05
CA VAL A 349 26.87 9.83 -1.71
C VAL A 349 27.12 11.21 -1.11
N PRO A 350 27.42 12.24 -1.92
CA PRO A 350 27.61 13.60 -1.41
C PRO A 350 26.40 14.11 -0.63
N LEU A 351 26.65 14.83 0.48
CA LEU A 351 25.61 15.25 1.43
C LEU A 351 24.40 15.94 0.79
N LEU A 352 24.61 16.90 -0.10
CA LEU A 352 23.51 17.61 -0.77
C LEU A 352 22.64 16.66 -1.61
N LYS A 353 23.28 15.74 -2.34
CA LYS A 353 22.55 14.72 -3.11
C LYS A 353 21.82 13.75 -2.19
N ALA A 354 22.42 13.37 -1.07
CA ALA A 354 21.79 12.54 -0.06
C ALA A 354 20.55 13.23 0.54
N MET A 355 20.60 14.53 0.84
CA MET A 355 19.45 15.30 1.32
C MET A 355 18.30 15.34 0.29
N ASP A 356 18.61 15.53 -1.00
CA ASP A 356 17.60 15.51 -2.07
C ASP A 356 16.92 14.14 -2.21
N ILE A 357 17.63 13.05 -1.96
CA ILE A 357 17.06 11.69 -1.96
C ILE A 357 16.19 11.47 -0.72
N VAL A 358 16.70 11.85 0.45
CA VAL A 358 16.04 11.65 1.74
C VAL A 358 14.70 12.38 1.81
N LYS A 359 14.58 13.58 1.25
CA LYS A 359 13.32 14.32 1.21
C LYS A 359 12.18 13.49 0.61
N ASN A 360 12.46 12.70 -0.44
CA ASN A 360 11.46 11.87 -1.13
C ASN A 360 11.08 10.58 -0.34
N VAL A 361 11.82 10.24 0.71
CA VAL A 361 11.60 9.02 1.52
C VAL A 361 10.72 9.29 2.74
N LEU A 362 10.50 10.56 3.10
CA LEU A 362 9.82 10.92 4.35
C LEU A 362 8.32 10.69 4.36
N ASP A 363 7.68 10.53 3.20
CA ASP A 363 6.22 10.36 3.06
C ASP A 363 5.38 11.43 3.81
N ASN A 364 5.96 12.61 4.09
CA ASN A 364 5.29 13.71 4.78
C ASN A 364 5.69 15.06 4.19
N GLY A 365 4.75 15.72 3.51
CA GLY A 365 5.00 16.96 2.77
C GLY A 365 5.49 18.14 3.63
N LYS A 366 5.17 18.16 4.93
CA LYS A 366 5.70 19.18 5.84
C LYS A 366 7.18 18.94 6.11
N LEU A 367 7.56 17.72 6.42
CA LEU A 367 8.96 17.35 6.70
C LEU A 367 9.82 17.40 5.42
N GLU A 368 9.24 17.07 4.25
CA GLU A 368 9.90 17.25 2.95
C GLU A 368 10.35 18.71 2.74
N LYS A 369 9.47 19.68 3.01
CA LYS A 369 9.80 21.11 2.93
C LYS A 369 10.90 21.54 3.92
N VAL A 370 10.90 20.97 5.13
CA VAL A 370 11.95 21.22 6.12
C VAL A 370 13.31 20.75 5.60
N ILE A 371 13.36 19.55 5.05
CA ILE A 371 14.61 19.00 4.48
C ILE A 371 15.06 19.80 3.25
N GLU A 372 14.12 20.22 2.40
CA GLU A 372 14.42 21.05 1.23
C GLU A 372 15.02 22.40 1.65
N THR A 373 14.43 23.06 2.66
CA THR A 373 14.98 24.31 3.24
C THR A 373 16.36 24.08 3.84
N ALA A 374 16.54 22.97 4.58
CA ALA A 374 17.84 22.60 5.15
C ALA A 374 18.89 22.34 4.07
N ALA A 375 18.54 21.65 2.98
CA ALA A 375 19.45 21.46 1.85
C ALA A 375 19.87 22.77 1.17
N GLY A 376 18.95 23.75 1.10
CA GLY A 376 19.26 25.12 0.65
C GLY A 376 20.30 25.80 1.54
N SER A 377 20.06 25.82 2.86
CA SER A 377 20.99 26.43 3.83
C SER A 377 22.37 25.73 3.84
N ILE A 378 22.40 24.41 3.71
CA ILE A 378 23.68 23.65 3.60
C ILE A 378 24.45 24.05 2.34
N ARG A 379 23.75 24.32 1.24
CA ARG A 379 24.36 24.76 -0.01
C ARG A 379 25.01 26.15 0.14
N GLU A 380 24.51 26.98 1.05
CA GLU A 380 25.07 28.29 1.44
C GLU A 380 26.16 28.15 2.50
N GLY A 381 26.53 26.95 2.94
CA GLY A 381 27.58 26.68 3.91
C GLY A 381 27.11 26.62 5.36
N GLU A 382 25.80 26.61 5.61
CA GLU A 382 25.27 26.46 6.97
C GLU A 382 25.38 24.99 7.44
N SER A 383 25.47 24.80 8.76
CA SER A 383 25.46 23.47 9.39
C SER A 383 24.11 22.76 9.17
N ILE A 384 24.13 21.42 9.07
CA ILE A 384 22.91 20.60 8.90
C ILE A 384 21.95 20.78 10.09
N ALA A 385 22.51 20.83 11.30
CA ALA A 385 21.74 20.89 12.54
C ALA A 385 20.95 22.20 12.71
N GLY A 386 21.46 23.32 12.19
CA GLY A 386 20.86 24.64 12.33
C GLY A 386 19.44 24.74 11.79
N PRO A 387 19.24 24.53 10.47
CA PRO A 387 17.92 24.57 9.83
C PRO A 387 16.94 23.54 10.41
N LEU A 388 17.39 22.32 10.72
CA LEU A 388 16.57 21.29 11.33
C LEU A 388 16.07 21.69 12.72
N LYS A 389 16.92 22.33 13.53
CA LYS A 389 16.54 22.87 14.85
C LYS A 389 15.52 23.99 14.73
N ARG A 390 15.72 24.92 13.78
CA ARG A 390 14.80 26.05 13.56
C ARG A 390 13.41 25.63 13.11
N SER A 391 13.29 24.50 12.43
CA SER A 391 12.00 23.97 11.97
C SER A 391 11.06 23.59 13.12
N GLY A 392 11.60 23.21 14.28
CA GLY A 392 10.82 22.71 15.43
C GLY A 392 10.18 21.33 15.20
N ASP A 393 10.32 20.74 14.03
CA ASP A 393 9.72 19.43 13.68
C ASP A 393 10.63 18.26 14.03
N PHE A 394 11.94 18.51 14.20
CA PHE A 394 12.91 17.52 14.67
C PHE A 394 13.16 17.64 16.18
N PRO A 395 13.12 16.53 16.93
CA PRO A 395 13.40 16.54 18.35
C PRO A 395 14.79 17.11 18.69
N PRO A 396 14.95 17.86 19.80
CA PRO A 396 16.21 18.51 20.16
C PRO A 396 17.40 17.54 20.26
N ILE A 397 17.16 16.31 20.74
CA ILE A 397 18.23 15.30 20.85
C ILE A 397 18.77 14.91 19.47
N VAL A 398 17.92 14.84 18.44
CA VAL A 398 18.31 14.49 17.07
C VAL A 398 19.19 15.57 16.49
N THR A 399 18.75 16.83 16.57
CA THR A 399 19.53 17.97 16.07
C THR A 399 20.85 18.13 16.82
N HIS A 400 20.88 17.82 18.11
CA HIS A 400 22.11 17.82 18.90
C HIS A 400 23.09 16.72 18.45
N MET A 401 22.61 15.49 18.25
CA MET A 401 23.44 14.38 17.76
C MET A 401 24.00 14.67 16.37
N ILE A 402 23.19 15.27 15.48
CA ILE A 402 23.64 15.70 14.16
C ILE A 402 24.75 16.76 14.30
N ALA A 403 24.58 17.76 15.15
CA ALA A 403 25.59 18.81 15.39
C ALA A 403 26.90 18.25 15.95
N VAL A 404 26.82 17.26 16.84
CA VAL A 404 28.01 16.57 17.36
C VAL A 404 28.70 15.77 16.25
N GLY A 405 27.92 14.99 15.48
CA GLY A 405 28.45 14.19 14.36
C GLY A 405 29.10 15.04 13.28
N GLU A 406 28.51 16.21 12.96
CA GLU A 406 29.06 17.15 11.99
C GLU A 406 30.41 17.73 12.46
N ARG A 407 30.51 18.12 13.71
CA ARG A 407 31.76 18.67 14.29
C ARG A 407 32.85 17.63 14.49
N SER A 408 32.48 16.38 14.82
CA SER A 408 33.44 15.29 15.02
C SER A 408 33.82 14.54 13.73
N GLY A 409 33.18 14.85 12.60
CA GLY A 409 33.35 14.10 11.35
C GLY A 409 32.76 12.69 11.39
N GLN A 410 31.88 12.39 12.36
CA GLN A 410 31.26 11.07 12.54
C GLN A 410 29.73 11.14 12.36
N LEU A 411 29.31 11.91 11.36
CA LEU A 411 27.89 12.18 11.11
C LEU A 411 27.10 10.88 10.84
N GLU A 412 27.68 9.96 10.05
CA GLU A 412 27.05 8.68 9.73
C GLU A 412 26.76 7.82 10.96
N GLN A 413 27.74 7.75 11.87
CA GLN A 413 27.59 6.98 13.10
C GLN A 413 26.52 7.61 14.02
N MET A 414 26.50 8.92 14.16
CA MET A 414 25.50 9.62 14.97
C MET A 414 24.09 9.45 14.39
N LEU A 415 23.95 9.56 13.09
CA LEU A 415 22.67 9.31 12.40
C LEU A 415 22.19 7.86 12.56
N GLU A 416 23.09 6.88 12.49
CA GLU A 416 22.73 5.46 12.71
C GLU A 416 22.30 5.22 14.16
N ASN A 417 22.93 5.84 15.14
CA ASN A 417 22.52 5.77 16.54
C ASN A 417 21.13 6.40 16.74
N VAL A 418 20.86 7.55 16.11
CA VAL A 418 19.53 8.17 16.09
C VAL A 418 18.51 7.21 15.49
N ALA A 419 18.78 6.62 14.32
CA ALA A 419 17.89 5.70 13.65
C ALA A 419 17.53 4.51 14.55
N ARG A 420 18.53 3.84 15.14
CA ARG A 420 18.31 2.71 16.04
C ARG A 420 17.49 3.07 17.29
N ALA A 421 17.79 4.21 17.90
CA ALA A 421 17.05 4.69 19.06
C ALA A 421 15.59 4.96 18.75
N TYR A 422 15.31 5.60 17.60
CA TYR A 422 13.95 5.91 17.17
C TYR A 422 13.18 4.67 16.68
N ASP A 423 13.82 3.70 16.04
CA ASP A 423 13.20 2.42 15.70
C ASP A 423 12.70 1.69 16.95
N SER A 424 13.56 1.61 17.99
CA SER A 424 13.18 1.02 19.28
C SER A 424 12.02 1.78 19.95
N GLN A 425 12.04 3.12 19.90
CA GLN A 425 10.92 3.92 20.42
C GLN A 425 9.63 3.68 19.64
N VAL A 426 9.69 3.57 18.32
CA VAL A 426 8.52 3.24 17.46
C VAL A 426 7.97 1.87 17.85
N GLU A 427 8.82 0.84 17.97
CA GLU A 427 8.39 -0.49 18.38
C GLU A 427 7.69 -0.46 19.75
N THR A 428 8.28 0.22 20.73
CA THR A 428 7.68 0.35 22.08
C THR A 428 6.35 1.09 22.04
N ARG A 429 6.24 2.17 21.27
CA ARG A 429 4.99 2.94 21.15
C ARG A 429 3.89 2.15 20.43
N VAL A 430 4.24 1.43 19.38
CA VAL A 430 3.29 0.55 18.67
C VAL A 430 2.80 -0.55 19.59
N ALA A 431 3.70 -1.21 20.34
CA ALA A 431 3.34 -2.24 21.31
C ALA A 431 2.42 -1.68 22.42
N ALA A 432 2.72 -0.50 22.96
CA ALA A 432 1.88 0.16 23.97
C ALA A 432 0.49 0.51 23.42
N LEU A 433 0.41 1.01 22.19
CA LEU A 433 -0.88 1.31 21.55
C LEU A 433 -1.70 0.04 21.33
N THR A 434 -1.06 -1.04 20.90
CA THR A 434 -1.72 -2.32 20.65
C THR A 434 -2.26 -2.92 21.94
N SER A 435 -1.50 -2.84 23.03
CA SER A 435 -1.93 -3.34 24.35
C SER A 435 -3.10 -2.54 24.95
N LEU A 436 -3.24 -1.26 24.59
CA LEU A 436 -4.41 -0.44 24.99
C LEU A 436 -5.64 -0.72 24.12
N LEU A 437 -5.43 -1.12 22.87
CA LEU A 437 -6.56 -1.46 21.98
C LEU A 437 -7.32 -2.70 22.46
N GLU A 438 -6.64 -3.67 23.07
CA GLU A 438 -7.26 -4.92 23.51
C GLU A 438 -8.36 -4.69 24.57
N PRO A 439 -8.11 -4.04 25.73
CA PRO A 439 -9.16 -3.74 26.69
C PRO A 439 -10.27 -2.85 26.10
N LEU A 440 -9.90 -1.89 25.26
CA LEU A 440 -10.88 -1.01 24.62
C LEU A 440 -11.83 -1.80 23.70
N MET A 441 -11.30 -2.76 22.94
CA MET A 441 -12.09 -3.62 22.07
C MET A 441 -13.02 -4.53 22.88
N ILE A 442 -12.56 -5.09 24.01
CA ILE A 442 -13.39 -5.91 24.89
C ILE A 442 -14.54 -5.08 25.46
N VAL A 443 -14.26 -3.87 25.95
CA VAL A 443 -15.29 -2.98 26.48
C VAL A 443 -16.28 -2.55 25.40
N PHE A 444 -15.79 -2.19 24.22
CA PHE A 444 -16.64 -1.75 23.12
C PHE A 444 -17.54 -2.88 22.59
N MET A 445 -16.98 -4.06 22.38
CA MET A 445 -17.74 -5.22 21.89
C MET A 445 -18.66 -5.78 22.96
N GLY A 446 -18.15 -5.96 24.19
CA GLY A 446 -18.96 -6.44 25.31
C GLY A 446 -20.06 -5.45 25.68
N GLY A 447 -19.77 -4.16 25.67
CA GLY A 447 -20.73 -3.08 25.85
C GLY A 447 -21.80 -3.05 24.76
N GLY A 448 -21.39 -3.22 23.48
CA GLY A 448 -22.32 -3.28 22.35
C GLY A 448 -23.27 -4.47 22.42
N VAL A 449 -22.74 -5.67 22.66
CA VAL A 449 -23.57 -6.89 22.83
C VAL A 449 -24.43 -6.79 24.08
N GLY A 450 -23.89 -6.29 25.20
CA GLY A 450 -24.61 -6.08 26.44
C GLY A 450 -25.74 -5.06 26.28
N PHE A 451 -25.51 -3.97 25.55
CA PHE A 451 -26.54 -2.99 25.24
C PHE A 451 -27.67 -3.59 24.39
N ILE A 452 -27.33 -4.39 23.35
CA ILE A 452 -28.35 -5.09 22.56
C ILE A 452 -29.16 -6.04 23.42
N ALA A 453 -28.50 -6.85 24.25
CA ALA A 453 -29.18 -7.77 25.17
C ALA A 453 -30.07 -7.01 26.15
N PHE A 454 -29.61 -5.94 26.77
CA PHE A 454 -30.39 -5.09 27.67
C PHE A 454 -31.61 -4.48 26.97
N ALA A 455 -31.41 -3.91 25.77
CA ALA A 455 -32.48 -3.28 25.00
C ALA A 455 -33.58 -4.26 24.55
N ILE A 456 -33.25 -5.55 24.47
CA ILE A 456 -34.21 -6.62 24.18
C ILE A 456 -34.86 -7.17 25.42
N LEU A 457 -34.11 -7.46 26.50
CA LEU A 457 -34.61 -8.13 27.69
C LEU A 457 -35.46 -7.20 28.59
N MET A 458 -35.13 -5.93 28.69
CA MET A 458 -35.79 -5.00 29.58
C MET A 458 -37.29 -4.82 29.26
N PRO A 459 -37.71 -4.63 28.01
CA PRO A 459 -39.13 -4.62 27.67
C PRO A 459 -39.82 -5.95 27.91
N LEU A 460 -39.16 -7.11 27.72
CA LEU A 460 -39.74 -8.43 28.03
C LEU A 460 -40.00 -8.62 29.52
N ILE A 461 -39.12 -8.12 30.39
CA ILE A 461 -39.29 -8.16 31.85
C ILE A 461 -40.47 -7.29 32.26
N GLN A 462 -40.53 -6.05 31.73
CA GLN A 462 -41.66 -5.13 32.03
C GLN A 462 -43.01 -5.72 31.61
N MET A 463 -43.06 -6.46 30.50
CA MET A 463 -44.29 -7.16 30.06
C MET A 463 -44.74 -8.24 31.05
N ASN A 464 -43.78 -9.00 31.60
CA ASN A 464 -44.11 -10.08 32.53
C ASN A 464 -44.70 -9.55 33.83
N GLU A 465 -44.33 -8.35 34.30
CA GLU A 465 -44.91 -7.67 35.46
C GLU A 465 -46.38 -7.25 35.21
N PHE A 466 -46.74 -6.88 33.97
CA PHE A 466 -48.09 -6.48 33.61
C PHE A 466 -49.05 -7.66 33.39
N VAL A 467 -48.58 -8.85 33.07
CA VAL A 467 -49.41 -10.06 32.93
C VAL A 467 -49.80 -10.63 34.31
N GLN A 468 -49.08 -10.25 35.36
CA GLN A 468 -49.35 -10.69 36.73
C GLN A 468 -50.27 -9.73 37.53
N GLN A 469 -50.65 -8.59 36.94
CA GLN A 469 -51.64 -7.67 37.46
C GLN A 469 -53.01 -7.85 36.76
#